data_45cc59492f461a7477c3e0588aef2a8f
#
_entry.id   45cc59492f461a7477c3e0588aef2a8f
#
_cell.length_a   1.000
_cell.length_b   1.000
_cell.length_c   1.000
_cell.angle_alpha   90.00
_cell.angle_beta   90.00
_cell.angle_gamma   90.00
#
_symmetry.space_group_name_H-M   'P 1'
#
loop_
_entity.id
_entity.type
_entity.pdbx_description
1 polymer ?
#
loop_
_entity_poly.entity_id
_entity_poly.type
_entity_poly.pdbx_seq_one_letter_code
_entity_poly.pdbx_strand_id
1 'polypeptide(L)'
;MVRKSRTVHVDKITNTVKGVTYTSYYLRRTFRQDGKVKHETLGNLSDLPLPVIDLIRRSLKGETFVLASEIFKDIHALPHGHVEAVLIMIRRLGLDTLIASRPSRQRDLVLAMIVERLLFPGSKLATTRHWHVTTLAQELRVQDATENDLYAAMDWLLERQKAIEQKLAQKHLTNGGLVLYDVSSSYYEGETCPLARYGHDRDGKTGRPIIVYGVLTDAEGRPVAVQVYPGDTGDPSTVPDQVAKLSQQFGLSRVVLVGDRGMLTQTQINTLKEHPGLGWISALRSPAIRDLLQDGHLNRSLFDQVNLAEIESPEFPGERLIACYNPLLAEKRRRKRDQLLAATEVNLTKLARGVSRRTKAPLSAAEIGVKAGRVVGRHKMAKHIQLTISDGAFTWCRDDNSIHKESLLDGIYVVRTSEPAERLSAEASVRSYKRLSLVEQLFRCLKGIDLLVRPIYHRIEPRVRAHVLICVLAYYVEWHLRRAWRSLLFADEELDRDRQERDPVAPAKPSASARRKKSTHETAAGLPVHSFRTLLTHMGDRTRATCQVMSAPSGTTFERVREPDPVQEEALRLLEM
;
A
#
# COMPACT_ATOMS: atom_id res chain seq x y z
N MET A 1 -67.10 31.50 44.06
CA MET A 1 -65.69 31.21 44.27
C MET A 1 -64.87 31.95 43.25
N VAL A 2 -64.15 33.00 43.65
CA VAL A 2 -63.29 33.81 42.77
C VAL A 2 -61.98 33.04 42.56
N ARG A 3 -61.74 32.60 41.29
CA ARG A 3 -60.42 32.00 40.93
C ARG A 3 -59.35 33.10 41.08
N LYS A 4 -58.56 33.03 42.17
CA LYS A 4 -57.37 33.86 42.33
C LYS A 4 -56.31 33.44 41.30
N SER A 5 -56.19 34.20 40.23
CA SER A 5 -55.02 34.10 39.33
C SER A 5 -53.80 34.54 40.13
N ARG A 6 -52.90 33.57 40.49
CA ARG A 6 -51.66 33.83 41.18
C ARG A 6 -50.53 33.79 40.18
N THR A 7 -50.24 34.90 39.52
CA THR A 7 -49.13 34.96 38.55
C THR A 7 -47.86 35.45 39.27
N VAL A 8 -46.88 34.61 39.35
CA VAL A 8 -45.53 34.95 39.85
C VAL A 8 -44.68 35.43 38.66
N HIS A 9 -43.96 36.52 38.84
CA HIS A 9 -43.08 37.10 37.81
C HIS A 9 -41.86 37.75 38.44
N VAL A 10 -40.81 37.96 37.62
CA VAL A 10 -39.63 38.74 38.01
C VAL A 10 -39.87 40.19 37.61
N ASP A 11 -39.88 41.09 38.60
CA ASP A 11 -40.01 42.51 38.41
C ASP A 11 -38.63 43.20 38.46
N LYS A 12 -38.41 44.15 37.55
CA LYS A 12 -37.20 44.96 37.46
C LYS A 12 -37.54 46.38 37.92
N ILE A 13 -37.00 46.83 39.03
CA ILE A 13 -37.17 48.17 39.54
C ILE A 13 -35.87 48.93 39.36
N THR A 14 -35.99 50.13 38.79
CA THR A 14 -34.86 51.01 38.55
C THR A 14 -35.06 52.30 39.32
N ASN A 15 -34.14 52.65 40.23
CA ASN A 15 -34.16 53.89 41.01
C ASN A 15 -32.87 54.68 40.73
N THR A 16 -33.04 56.01 40.51
CA THR A 16 -31.89 56.90 40.32
C THR A 16 -31.74 57.80 41.57
N VAL A 17 -30.62 57.67 42.23
CA VAL A 17 -30.27 58.47 43.40
C VAL A 17 -28.97 59.21 43.13
N LYS A 18 -29.00 60.55 43.20
CA LYS A 18 -27.81 61.41 42.97
C LYS A 18 -27.10 61.15 41.63
N GLY A 19 -27.87 60.89 40.55
CA GLY A 19 -27.33 60.63 39.21
C GLY A 19 -26.83 59.22 38.97
N VAL A 20 -26.84 58.32 39.96
CA VAL A 20 -26.49 56.92 39.82
C VAL A 20 -27.73 56.07 39.75
N THR A 21 -27.83 55.23 38.75
CA THR A 21 -29.01 54.36 38.53
C THR A 21 -28.75 52.99 39.14
N TYR A 22 -29.58 52.60 40.08
CA TYR A 22 -29.57 51.31 40.73
C TYR A 22 -30.68 50.43 40.17
N THR A 23 -30.38 49.21 39.77
CA THR A 23 -31.36 48.24 39.29
C THR A 23 -31.45 47.08 40.30
N SER A 24 -32.67 46.81 40.74
CA SER A 24 -33.02 45.70 41.62
C SER A 24 -34.01 44.76 40.97
N TYR A 25 -33.88 43.49 41.24
CA TYR A 25 -34.74 42.43 40.72
C TYR A 25 -35.45 41.71 41.87
N TYR A 26 -36.80 41.63 41.77
CA TYR A 26 -37.64 41.00 42.79
C TYR A 26 -38.52 39.93 42.19
N LEU A 27 -38.64 38.79 42.88
CA LEU A 27 -39.67 37.80 42.59
C LEU A 27 -40.95 38.28 43.26
N ARG A 28 -42.01 38.55 42.45
CA ARG A 28 -43.28 39.09 42.92
C ARG A 28 -44.44 38.22 42.52
N ARG A 29 -45.48 38.20 43.40
CA ARG A 29 -46.77 37.62 43.13
C ARG A 29 -47.77 38.74 42.91
N THR A 30 -48.52 38.69 41.84
CA THR A 30 -49.63 39.62 41.59
C THR A 30 -50.94 38.92 41.91
N PHE A 31 -51.82 39.60 42.65
CA PHE A 31 -53.16 39.11 42.97
C PHE A 31 -54.13 40.26 43.09
N ARG A 32 -55.44 39.99 42.97
CA ARG A 32 -56.51 40.99 43.15
C ARG A 32 -57.12 40.81 44.53
N GLN A 33 -57.22 41.89 45.27
CA GLN A 33 -57.93 42.00 46.55
C GLN A 33 -58.79 43.27 46.53
N ASP A 34 -60.07 43.12 46.82
CA ASP A 34 -61.05 44.20 46.84
C ASP A 34 -61.08 45.04 45.55
N GLY A 35 -61.06 44.37 44.40
CA GLY A 35 -61.06 44.99 43.06
C GLY A 35 -59.71 45.61 42.62
N LYS A 36 -58.76 45.77 43.53
CA LYS A 36 -57.44 46.38 43.25
C LYS A 36 -56.36 45.32 43.04
N VAL A 37 -55.44 45.61 42.12
CA VAL A 37 -54.24 44.77 41.91
C VAL A 37 -53.25 45.06 43.02
N LYS A 38 -52.81 43.99 43.73
CA LYS A 38 -51.76 44.04 44.74
C LYS A 38 -50.58 43.19 44.36
N HIS A 39 -49.38 43.63 44.77
CA HIS A 39 -48.13 42.93 44.54
C HIS A 39 -47.53 42.52 45.91
N GLU A 40 -47.15 41.26 46.02
CA GLU A 40 -46.43 40.71 47.16
C GLU A 40 -45.03 40.37 46.72
N THR A 41 -43.99 40.84 47.41
CA THR A 41 -42.60 40.47 47.17
C THR A 41 -42.29 39.15 47.86
N LEU A 42 -41.94 38.14 47.08
CA LEU A 42 -41.61 36.80 47.55
C LEU A 42 -40.12 36.65 47.87
N GLY A 43 -39.26 37.44 47.18
CA GLY A 43 -37.82 37.40 47.39
C GLY A 43 -37.10 38.49 46.58
N ASN A 44 -35.89 38.83 47.07
CA ASN A 44 -34.95 39.69 46.34
C ASN A 44 -33.99 38.82 45.51
N LEU A 45 -33.88 39.10 44.23
CA LEU A 45 -33.02 38.36 43.28
C LEU A 45 -31.82 39.20 42.84
N SER A 46 -31.64 40.42 43.41
CA SER A 46 -30.63 41.38 42.90
C SER A 46 -29.18 40.91 43.09
N ASP A 47 -28.94 39.99 44.03
CA ASP A 47 -27.63 39.42 44.30
C ASP A 47 -27.29 38.23 43.35
N LEU A 48 -28.22 37.78 42.53
CA LEU A 48 -28.02 36.72 41.56
C LEU A 48 -27.41 37.28 40.27
N PRO A 49 -26.55 36.51 39.58
CA PRO A 49 -26.10 36.87 38.23
C PRO A 49 -27.26 37.05 37.24
N LEU A 50 -27.17 38.06 36.38
CA LEU A 50 -28.21 38.35 35.38
C LEU A 50 -28.66 37.13 34.56
N PRO A 51 -27.77 36.20 34.08
CA PRO A 51 -28.20 34.98 33.39
C PRO A 51 -29.13 34.10 34.25
N VAL A 52 -28.88 34.00 35.57
CA VAL A 52 -29.76 33.23 36.48
C VAL A 52 -31.13 33.89 36.65
N ILE A 53 -31.16 35.21 36.75
CA ILE A 53 -32.44 35.97 36.81
C ILE A 53 -33.25 35.79 35.53
N ASP A 54 -32.57 35.75 34.37
CA ASP A 54 -33.23 35.50 33.08
C ASP A 54 -33.77 34.07 32.99
N LEU A 55 -33.03 33.07 33.44
CA LEU A 55 -33.51 31.69 33.53
C LEU A 55 -34.76 31.58 34.40
N ILE A 56 -34.82 32.24 35.56
CA ILE A 56 -35.99 32.27 36.43
C ILE A 56 -37.17 32.91 35.68
N ARG A 57 -36.94 34.04 35.00
CA ARG A 57 -37.98 34.75 34.23
C ARG A 57 -38.59 33.88 33.13
N ARG A 58 -37.76 33.17 32.38
CA ARG A 58 -38.17 32.29 31.28
C ARG A 58 -38.90 31.06 31.82
N SER A 59 -38.39 30.46 32.93
CA SER A 59 -39.06 29.32 33.59
C SER A 59 -40.46 29.68 34.08
N LEU A 60 -40.64 30.89 34.65
CA LEU A 60 -41.95 31.40 35.09
C LEU A 60 -42.92 31.64 33.91
N LYS A 61 -42.44 31.78 32.69
CA LYS A 61 -43.22 31.83 31.43
C LYS A 61 -43.56 30.46 30.90
N GLY A 62 -43.10 29.37 31.52
CA GLY A 62 -43.39 28.00 31.07
C GLY A 62 -42.32 27.37 30.21
N GLU A 63 -41.14 28.04 30.01
CA GLU A 63 -40.02 27.43 29.36
C GLU A 63 -39.38 26.38 30.26
N THR A 64 -39.11 25.20 29.70
CA THR A 64 -38.44 24.09 30.39
C THR A 64 -36.93 24.14 30.11
N PHE A 65 -36.13 24.07 31.11
CA PHE A 65 -34.68 23.99 31.00
C PHE A 65 -34.22 22.60 31.45
N VAL A 66 -33.30 22.00 30.68
CA VAL A 66 -32.65 20.74 30.98
C VAL A 66 -31.14 20.96 30.98
N LEU A 67 -30.42 20.19 31.78
CA LEU A 67 -28.96 20.21 31.73
C LEU A 67 -28.49 19.78 30.34
N ALA A 68 -27.47 20.43 29.80
CA ALA A 68 -26.92 20.07 28.51
C ALA A 68 -26.52 18.59 28.42
N SER A 69 -26.04 18.02 29.55
CA SER A 69 -25.73 16.59 29.70
C SER A 69 -26.95 15.66 29.68
N GLU A 70 -28.17 16.21 29.83
CA GLU A 70 -29.43 15.44 29.86
C GLU A 70 -30.24 15.59 28.57
N ILE A 71 -29.77 16.40 27.60
CA ILE A 71 -30.50 16.63 26.34
C ILE A 71 -30.39 15.39 25.45
N PHE A 72 -29.21 14.80 25.35
CA PHE A 72 -28.99 13.59 24.56
C PHE A 72 -27.92 12.71 25.21
N LYS A 73 -28.09 11.42 24.98
CA LYS A 73 -27.17 10.36 25.41
C LYS A 73 -26.54 9.74 24.17
N ASP A 74 -25.21 9.67 24.13
CA ASP A 74 -24.51 8.90 23.11
C ASP A 74 -24.77 7.41 23.37
N ILE A 75 -25.39 6.71 22.42
CA ILE A 75 -25.62 5.25 22.48
C ILE A 75 -24.33 4.53 22.13
N HIS A 76 -23.72 4.91 21.01
CA HIS A 76 -22.41 4.43 20.58
C HIS A 76 -21.77 5.45 19.63
N ALA A 77 -20.42 5.40 19.54
CA ALA A 77 -19.66 6.17 18.58
C ALA A 77 -18.70 5.22 17.85
N LEU A 78 -18.74 5.23 16.52
CA LEU A 78 -17.90 4.37 15.68
C LEU A 78 -16.90 5.19 14.89
N PRO A 79 -15.64 4.72 14.74
CA PRO A 79 -14.67 5.26 13.80
C PRO A 79 -15.27 5.36 12.39
N HIS A 80 -15.18 6.56 11.80
CA HIS A 80 -15.86 6.86 10.54
C HIS A 80 -14.93 7.45 9.46
N GLY A 81 -14.08 8.42 9.82
CA GLY A 81 -13.37 9.23 8.84
C GLY A 81 -12.45 8.44 7.90
N HIS A 82 -11.86 7.34 8.33
CA HIS A 82 -11.08 6.45 7.45
C HIS A 82 -11.97 5.65 6.49
N VAL A 83 -13.16 5.23 6.93
CA VAL A 83 -14.17 4.58 6.07
C VAL A 83 -14.65 5.57 5.00
N GLU A 84 -15.00 6.78 5.43
CA GLU A 84 -15.43 7.88 4.56
C GLU A 84 -14.37 8.18 3.50
N ALA A 85 -13.11 8.36 3.88
CA ALA A 85 -12.01 8.65 2.97
C ALA A 85 -11.81 7.56 1.89
N VAL A 86 -11.86 6.28 2.29
CA VAL A 86 -11.73 5.17 1.34
C VAL A 86 -12.94 5.09 0.41
N LEU A 87 -14.16 5.29 0.93
CA LEU A 87 -15.38 5.27 0.11
C LEU A 87 -15.45 6.47 -0.86
N ILE A 88 -15.00 7.67 -0.45
CA ILE A 88 -14.85 8.82 -1.35
C ILE A 88 -13.92 8.45 -2.51
N MET A 89 -12.75 7.87 -2.23
CA MET A 89 -11.83 7.46 -3.28
C MET A 89 -12.43 6.38 -4.18
N ILE A 90 -13.10 5.37 -3.66
CA ILE A 90 -13.79 4.33 -4.45
C ILE A 90 -14.81 4.96 -5.41
N ARG A 91 -15.65 5.89 -4.94
CA ARG A 91 -16.65 6.60 -5.75
C ARG A 91 -15.99 7.48 -6.81
N ARG A 92 -14.95 8.24 -6.45
CA ARG A 92 -14.16 9.08 -7.36
C ARG A 92 -13.53 8.26 -8.49
N LEU A 93 -13.05 7.08 -8.19
CA LEU A 93 -12.48 6.15 -9.17
C LEU A 93 -13.55 5.48 -10.04
N GLY A 94 -14.81 5.52 -9.62
CA GLY A 94 -15.90 4.75 -10.21
C GLY A 94 -15.68 3.24 -10.06
N LEU A 95 -14.97 2.81 -8.99
CA LEU A 95 -14.66 1.40 -8.79
C LEU A 95 -15.91 0.56 -8.54
N ASP A 96 -16.91 1.11 -7.88
CA ASP A 96 -18.22 0.50 -7.68
C ASP A 96 -18.91 0.18 -9.01
N THR A 97 -18.98 1.14 -9.93
CA THR A 97 -19.55 0.96 -11.28
C THR A 97 -18.67 0.13 -12.19
N LEU A 98 -17.36 0.15 -11.96
CA LEU A 98 -16.40 -0.68 -12.68
C LEU A 98 -16.62 -2.17 -12.34
N ILE A 99 -16.87 -2.50 -11.05
CA ILE A 99 -17.17 -3.86 -10.60
C ILE A 99 -18.54 -4.30 -11.13
N ALA A 100 -19.57 -3.47 -10.96
CA ALA A 100 -20.90 -3.70 -11.51
C ALA A 100 -21.66 -2.39 -11.67
N SER A 101 -22.25 -2.15 -12.85
CA SER A 101 -22.97 -0.92 -13.17
C SER A 101 -24.24 -0.72 -12.32
N ARG A 102 -24.89 -1.82 -11.92
CA ARG A 102 -26.08 -1.79 -11.07
C ARG A 102 -25.71 -2.08 -9.61
N PRO A 103 -26.25 -1.31 -8.65
CA PRO A 103 -26.14 -1.63 -7.24
C PRO A 103 -26.69 -3.03 -6.93
N SER A 104 -25.98 -3.77 -6.10
CA SER A 104 -26.41 -5.08 -5.61
C SER A 104 -25.71 -5.40 -4.30
N ARG A 105 -26.34 -6.27 -3.49
CA ARG A 105 -25.73 -6.73 -2.23
C ARG A 105 -24.35 -7.34 -2.44
N GLN A 106 -24.15 -8.13 -3.50
CA GLN A 106 -22.86 -8.73 -3.82
C GLN A 106 -21.78 -7.67 -4.10
N ARG A 107 -22.15 -6.60 -4.86
CA ARG A 107 -21.23 -5.48 -5.10
C ARG A 107 -20.84 -4.79 -3.80
N ASP A 108 -21.80 -4.51 -2.95
CA ASP A 108 -21.57 -3.80 -1.68
C ASP A 108 -20.73 -4.66 -0.71
N LEU A 109 -20.93 -5.98 -0.69
CA LEU A 109 -20.07 -6.93 0.03
C LEU A 109 -18.63 -6.97 -0.51
N VAL A 110 -18.45 -6.91 -1.83
CA VAL A 110 -17.12 -6.81 -2.44
C VAL A 110 -16.44 -5.51 -2.05
N LEU A 111 -17.16 -4.38 -2.12
CA LEU A 111 -16.63 -3.07 -1.68
C LEU A 111 -16.26 -3.10 -0.19
N ALA A 112 -17.10 -3.70 0.65
CA ALA A 112 -16.80 -3.88 2.07
C ALA A 112 -15.51 -4.68 2.28
N MET A 113 -15.31 -5.78 1.53
CA MET A 113 -14.08 -6.57 1.59
C MET A 113 -12.84 -5.80 1.11
N ILE A 114 -12.97 -4.92 0.12
CA ILE A 114 -11.88 -4.07 -0.38
C ILE A 114 -11.52 -3.01 0.68
N VAL A 115 -12.51 -2.34 1.26
CA VAL A 115 -12.29 -1.34 2.32
C VAL A 115 -11.67 -2.00 3.55
N GLU A 116 -12.22 -3.13 3.99
CA GLU A 116 -11.71 -3.87 5.15
C GLU A 116 -10.27 -4.35 4.93
N ARG A 117 -9.91 -4.71 3.69
CA ARG A 117 -8.54 -5.09 3.36
C ARG A 117 -7.55 -3.92 3.55
N LEU A 118 -7.99 -2.69 3.33
CA LEU A 118 -7.20 -1.48 3.56
C LEU A 118 -7.12 -1.11 5.05
N LEU A 119 -8.24 -1.22 5.77
CA LEU A 119 -8.35 -0.74 7.15
C LEU A 119 -7.88 -1.80 8.16
N PHE A 120 -8.40 -3.02 8.05
CA PHE A 120 -8.19 -4.12 8.99
C PHE A 120 -8.01 -5.45 8.26
N PRO A 121 -6.87 -5.64 7.56
CA PRO A 121 -6.66 -6.85 6.76
C PRO A 121 -6.74 -8.10 7.62
N GLY A 122 -7.72 -8.97 7.34
CA GLY A 122 -8.01 -10.17 8.12
C GLY A 122 -8.71 -11.28 7.31
N SER A 123 -9.17 -12.32 8.03
CA SER A 123 -9.99 -13.39 7.46
C SER A 123 -11.42 -12.91 7.19
N LYS A 124 -12.21 -13.67 6.43
CA LYS A 124 -13.63 -13.35 6.19
C LYS A 124 -14.45 -13.35 7.48
N LEU A 125 -14.15 -14.28 8.38
CA LEU A 125 -14.74 -14.30 9.72
C LEU A 125 -14.33 -13.05 10.53
N ALA A 126 -13.09 -12.62 10.48
CA ALA A 126 -12.67 -11.39 11.15
C ALA A 126 -13.40 -10.17 10.57
N THR A 127 -13.55 -10.10 9.25
CA THR A 127 -14.30 -9.05 8.56
C THR A 127 -15.73 -8.91 9.09
N THR A 128 -16.48 -10.02 9.21
CA THR A 128 -17.86 -9.97 9.73
C THR A 128 -17.93 -9.57 11.21
N ARG A 129 -16.91 -9.90 12.00
CA ARG A 129 -16.83 -9.45 13.41
C ARG A 129 -16.50 -7.94 13.52
N HIS A 130 -15.84 -7.37 12.53
CA HIS A 130 -15.55 -5.94 12.46
C HIS A 130 -16.73 -5.08 12.03
N TRP A 131 -17.89 -5.66 11.62
CA TRP A 131 -19.10 -4.89 11.26
C TRP A 131 -19.55 -3.90 12.34
N HIS A 132 -19.21 -4.18 13.61
CA HIS A 132 -19.57 -3.36 14.76
C HIS A 132 -18.45 -2.44 15.24
N VAL A 133 -17.28 -2.48 14.60
CA VAL A 133 -16.09 -1.71 15.02
C VAL A 133 -15.97 -0.38 14.28
N THR A 134 -16.54 -0.29 13.08
CA THR A 134 -16.55 0.93 12.25
C THR A 134 -17.92 1.17 11.62
N THR A 135 -18.06 2.31 10.95
CA THR A 135 -19.30 2.61 10.22
C THR A 135 -19.43 1.88 8.87
N LEU A 136 -18.44 1.08 8.46
CA LEU A 136 -18.38 0.47 7.12
C LEU A 136 -19.63 -0.33 6.75
N ALA A 137 -20.05 -1.22 7.65
CA ALA A 137 -21.21 -2.07 7.38
C ALA A 137 -22.51 -1.25 7.26
N GLN A 138 -22.62 -0.17 8.04
CA GLN A 138 -23.76 0.78 7.95
C GLN A 138 -23.77 1.52 6.62
N GLU A 139 -22.59 2.04 6.19
CA GLU A 139 -22.44 2.77 4.93
C GLU A 139 -22.84 1.93 3.70
N LEU A 140 -22.51 0.64 3.72
CA LEU A 140 -22.78 -0.29 2.63
C LEU A 140 -24.03 -1.16 2.86
N ARG A 141 -24.75 -0.99 4.00
CA ARG A 141 -25.96 -1.73 4.36
C ARG A 141 -25.78 -3.24 4.35
N VAL A 142 -24.67 -3.71 4.97
CA VAL A 142 -24.29 -5.12 5.02
C VAL A 142 -24.09 -5.66 6.44
N GLN A 143 -24.71 -5.00 7.44
CA GLN A 143 -24.55 -5.33 8.87
C GLN A 143 -24.94 -6.77 9.22
N ASP A 144 -25.89 -7.33 8.47
CA ASP A 144 -26.42 -8.68 8.62
C ASP A 144 -25.63 -9.75 7.85
N ALA A 145 -24.58 -9.35 7.13
CA ALA A 145 -23.83 -10.27 6.29
C ALA A 145 -22.99 -11.25 7.10
N THR A 146 -23.08 -12.51 6.72
CA THR A 146 -22.34 -13.62 7.28
C THR A 146 -21.06 -13.91 6.51
N GLU A 147 -20.19 -14.77 7.05
CA GLU A 147 -19.00 -15.25 6.35
C GLU A 147 -19.35 -15.93 5.01
N ASN A 148 -20.47 -16.68 4.96
CA ASN A 148 -20.93 -17.34 3.72
C ASN A 148 -21.35 -16.33 2.65
N ASP A 149 -21.97 -15.22 3.02
CA ASP A 149 -22.30 -14.13 2.10
C ASP A 149 -21.03 -13.52 1.48
N LEU A 150 -19.96 -13.38 2.28
CA LEU A 150 -18.67 -12.90 1.77
C LEU A 150 -18.05 -13.90 0.79
N TYR A 151 -18.11 -15.21 1.07
CA TYR A 151 -17.64 -16.22 0.12
C TYR A 151 -18.45 -16.24 -1.18
N ALA A 152 -19.77 -16.12 -1.10
CA ALA A 152 -20.63 -16.02 -2.29
C ALA A 152 -20.30 -14.74 -3.11
N ALA A 153 -20.04 -13.63 -2.44
CA ALA A 153 -19.62 -12.39 -3.10
C ALA A 153 -18.22 -12.50 -3.74
N MET A 154 -17.30 -13.29 -3.17
CA MET A 154 -16.01 -13.60 -3.79
C MET A 154 -16.17 -14.40 -5.09
N ASP A 155 -17.03 -15.44 -5.07
CA ASP A 155 -17.30 -16.26 -6.24
C ASP A 155 -17.96 -15.41 -7.35
N TRP A 156 -18.92 -14.56 -6.99
CA TRP A 156 -19.57 -13.58 -7.87
C TRP A 156 -18.58 -12.56 -8.46
N LEU A 157 -17.59 -12.08 -7.68
CA LEU A 157 -16.55 -11.16 -8.16
C LEU A 157 -15.65 -11.83 -9.19
N LEU A 158 -15.26 -13.07 -8.95
CA LEU A 158 -14.35 -13.80 -9.84
C LEU A 158 -14.94 -13.98 -11.24
N GLU A 159 -16.24 -14.24 -11.35
CA GLU A 159 -16.95 -14.32 -12.65
C GLU A 159 -16.81 -13.02 -13.47
N ARG A 160 -16.62 -11.89 -12.80
CA ARG A 160 -16.51 -10.54 -13.39
C ARG A 160 -15.08 -10.09 -13.63
N GLN A 161 -14.09 -10.86 -13.20
CA GLN A 161 -12.68 -10.47 -13.27
C GLN A 161 -12.30 -9.99 -14.68
N LYS A 162 -12.64 -10.74 -15.71
CA LYS A 162 -12.32 -10.41 -17.11
C LYS A 162 -12.87 -9.05 -17.53
N ALA A 163 -14.12 -8.76 -17.18
CA ALA A 163 -14.76 -7.48 -17.50
C ALA A 163 -14.17 -6.32 -16.69
N ILE A 164 -13.82 -6.55 -15.42
CA ILE A 164 -13.17 -5.57 -14.55
C ILE A 164 -11.79 -5.21 -15.11
N GLU A 165 -10.97 -6.20 -15.44
CA GLU A 165 -9.63 -6.01 -16.01
C GLU A 165 -9.70 -5.29 -17.36
N GLN A 166 -10.68 -5.61 -18.22
CA GLN A 166 -10.88 -4.92 -19.49
C GLN A 166 -11.19 -3.43 -19.31
N LYS A 167 -12.06 -3.09 -18.35
CA LYS A 167 -12.37 -1.69 -18.03
C LYS A 167 -11.16 -0.96 -17.43
N LEU A 168 -10.37 -1.61 -16.58
CA LEU A 168 -9.13 -1.05 -16.04
C LEU A 168 -8.10 -0.82 -17.16
N ALA A 169 -7.97 -1.78 -18.09
CA ALA A 169 -7.11 -1.62 -19.25
C ALA A 169 -7.54 -0.44 -20.13
N GLN A 170 -8.83 -0.31 -20.44
CA GLN A 170 -9.36 0.83 -21.20
C GLN A 170 -9.12 2.18 -20.51
N LYS A 171 -9.13 2.20 -19.19
CA LYS A 171 -8.90 3.42 -18.40
C LYS A 171 -7.43 3.82 -18.32
N HIS A 172 -6.51 2.86 -18.26
CA HIS A 172 -5.11 3.09 -17.89
C HIS A 172 -4.07 2.71 -18.95
N LEU A 173 -4.44 1.87 -19.92
CA LEU A 173 -3.52 1.48 -20.99
C LEU A 173 -3.84 2.24 -22.28
N THR A 174 -2.80 2.61 -22.98
CA THR A 174 -2.90 3.28 -24.29
C THR A 174 -2.18 2.46 -25.35
N ASN A 175 -2.67 2.50 -26.58
CA ASN A 175 -1.96 1.89 -27.71
C ASN A 175 -0.57 2.49 -27.86
N GLY A 176 0.45 1.62 -27.91
CA GLY A 176 1.84 2.04 -27.92
C GLY A 176 2.44 2.42 -26.57
N GLY A 177 1.66 2.32 -25.49
CA GLY A 177 2.13 2.58 -24.14
C GLY A 177 2.98 1.46 -23.53
N LEU A 178 3.57 1.75 -22.37
CA LEU A 178 4.33 0.78 -21.58
C LEU A 178 3.38 0.01 -20.65
N VAL A 179 3.60 -1.30 -20.57
CA VAL A 179 2.96 -2.18 -19.59
C VAL A 179 4.05 -2.89 -18.79
N LEU A 180 3.98 -2.79 -17.47
CA LEU A 180 4.93 -3.45 -16.59
C LEU A 180 4.34 -4.78 -16.13
N TYR A 181 5.14 -5.82 -16.14
CA TYR A 181 4.73 -7.15 -15.68
C TYR A 181 5.79 -7.76 -14.80
N ASP A 182 5.37 -8.27 -13.65
CA ASP A 182 6.22 -9.05 -12.77
C ASP A 182 5.40 -10.10 -12.01
N VAL A 183 6.09 -11.10 -11.46
CA VAL A 183 5.52 -12.26 -10.79
C VAL A 183 6.02 -12.36 -9.37
N SER A 184 5.14 -12.73 -8.47
CA SER A 184 5.51 -13.03 -7.10
C SER A 184 4.81 -14.30 -6.59
N SER A 185 5.18 -14.76 -5.40
CA SER A 185 4.53 -15.89 -4.73
C SER A 185 4.24 -15.55 -3.29
N SER A 186 3.22 -16.20 -2.73
CA SER A 186 2.92 -16.16 -1.30
C SER A 186 2.77 -17.55 -0.75
N TYR A 187 3.27 -17.76 0.49
CA TYR A 187 3.14 -19.05 1.15
C TYR A 187 1.68 -19.35 1.50
N TYR A 188 1.37 -20.64 1.47
CA TYR A 188 0.06 -21.20 1.73
C TYR A 188 0.08 -21.95 3.06
N GLU A 189 -0.93 -21.77 3.87
CA GLU A 189 -1.11 -22.42 5.19
C GLU A 189 -2.39 -23.28 5.28
N GLY A 190 -2.84 -23.82 4.17
CA GLY A 190 -3.94 -24.80 4.10
C GLY A 190 -3.45 -26.14 3.60
N GLU A 191 -4.38 -27.10 3.40
CA GLU A 191 -4.04 -28.47 3.03
C GLU A 191 -4.56 -28.87 1.64
N THR A 192 -5.61 -28.25 1.12
CA THR A 192 -6.41 -28.82 0.03
C THR A 192 -6.42 -28.03 -1.28
N CYS A 193 -5.82 -26.84 -1.35
CA CYS A 193 -5.86 -26.03 -2.56
C CYS A 193 -4.98 -26.60 -3.69
N PRO A 194 -5.54 -26.90 -4.88
CA PRO A 194 -4.76 -27.44 -6.01
C PRO A 194 -3.65 -26.51 -6.52
N LEU A 195 -3.79 -25.18 -6.30
CA LEU A 195 -2.78 -24.18 -6.68
C LEU A 195 -1.55 -24.19 -5.75
N ALA A 196 -1.69 -24.73 -4.53
CA ALA A 196 -0.61 -24.77 -3.56
C ALA A 196 0.40 -25.86 -3.94
N ARG A 197 1.58 -25.46 -4.41
CA ARG A 197 2.65 -26.34 -4.85
C ARG A 197 3.99 -25.88 -4.28
N TYR A 198 4.95 -26.80 -4.15
CA TYR A 198 6.32 -26.45 -3.82
C TYR A 198 7.00 -25.85 -5.05
N GLY A 199 7.60 -24.69 -4.88
CA GLY A 199 8.25 -23.93 -5.95
C GLY A 199 9.27 -22.93 -5.43
N HIS A 200 9.61 -21.92 -6.22
CA HIS A 200 10.56 -20.88 -5.84
C HIS A 200 9.96 -19.92 -4.80
N ASP A 201 10.30 -20.16 -3.54
CA ASP A 201 9.84 -19.33 -2.42
C ASP A 201 10.49 -17.94 -2.44
N ARG A 202 9.64 -16.90 -2.55
CA ARG A 202 10.05 -15.49 -2.49
C ARG A 202 9.77 -14.85 -1.13
N ASP A 203 9.22 -15.61 -0.18
CA ASP A 203 8.85 -15.14 1.16
C ASP A 203 9.85 -15.54 2.25
N GLY A 204 10.84 -16.39 1.90
CA GLY A 204 11.82 -16.94 2.84
C GLY A 204 11.22 -17.95 3.82
N LYS A 205 10.08 -18.59 3.45
CA LYS A 205 9.37 -19.61 4.23
C LYS A 205 9.64 -21.01 3.67
N THR A 206 10.88 -21.44 3.73
CA THR A 206 11.31 -22.76 3.25
C THR A 206 10.43 -23.91 3.77
N GLY A 207 10.11 -24.86 2.89
CA GLY A 207 9.33 -26.03 3.25
C GLY A 207 7.81 -25.80 3.30
N ARG A 208 7.30 -24.66 2.84
CA ARG A 208 5.88 -24.39 2.68
C ARG A 208 5.50 -24.39 1.19
N PRO A 209 4.33 -24.95 0.84
CA PRO A 209 3.78 -24.75 -0.50
C PRO A 209 3.47 -23.27 -0.73
N ILE A 210 3.55 -22.86 -1.97
CA ILE A 210 3.33 -21.46 -2.38
C ILE A 210 2.24 -21.39 -3.46
N ILE A 211 1.73 -20.20 -3.68
CA ILE A 211 0.87 -19.84 -4.81
C ILE A 211 1.54 -18.69 -5.55
N VAL A 212 1.65 -18.80 -6.86
CA VAL A 212 2.28 -17.81 -7.74
C VAL A 212 1.19 -16.89 -8.30
N TYR A 213 1.48 -15.61 -8.43
CA TYR A 213 0.61 -14.65 -9.10
C TYR A 213 1.42 -13.56 -9.80
N GLY A 214 0.97 -13.23 -11.03
CA GLY A 214 1.53 -12.15 -11.84
C GLY A 214 0.60 -10.97 -11.91
N VAL A 215 1.15 -9.76 -11.93
CA VAL A 215 0.38 -8.52 -12.03
C VAL A 215 0.85 -7.68 -13.22
N LEU A 216 -0.10 -7.32 -14.09
CA LEU A 216 0.07 -6.30 -15.11
C LEU A 216 -0.27 -4.93 -14.53
N THR A 217 0.61 -3.97 -14.74
CA THR A 217 0.37 -2.57 -14.38
C THR A 217 0.61 -1.66 -15.58
N ASP A 218 0.08 -0.46 -15.52
CA ASP A 218 0.49 0.60 -16.43
C ASP A 218 1.90 1.12 -16.09
N ALA A 219 2.36 2.10 -16.85
CA ALA A 219 3.67 2.72 -16.67
C ALA A 219 3.85 3.42 -15.30
N GLU A 220 2.79 3.73 -14.59
CA GLU A 220 2.84 4.38 -13.27
C GLU A 220 2.71 3.38 -12.11
N GLY A 221 2.58 2.09 -12.40
CA GLY A 221 2.45 1.03 -11.40
C GLY A 221 1.02 0.82 -10.89
N ARG A 222 -0.01 1.37 -11.59
CA ARG A 222 -1.43 1.07 -11.30
C ARG A 222 -1.75 -0.33 -11.79
N PRO A 223 -2.29 -1.22 -10.96
CA PRO A 223 -2.64 -2.57 -11.39
C PRO A 223 -3.82 -2.54 -12.36
N VAL A 224 -3.69 -3.29 -13.43
CA VAL A 224 -4.71 -3.43 -14.47
C VAL A 224 -5.27 -4.84 -14.51
N ALA A 225 -4.42 -5.84 -14.31
CA ALA A 225 -4.82 -7.23 -14.31
C ALA A 225 -3.96 -8.08 -13.38
N VAL A 226 -4.53 -9.18 -12.92
CA VAL A 226 -3.83 -10.18 -12.12
C VAL A 226 -4.16 -11.59 -12.60
N GLN A 227 -3.16 -12.47 -12.57
CA GLN A 227 -3.33 -13.89 -12.88
C GLN A 227 -2.69 -14.73 -11.78
N VAL A 228 -3.42 -15.73 -11.31
CA VAL A 228 -2.93 -16.66 -10.28
C VAL A 228 -2.57 -17.99 -10.93
N TYR A 229 -1.44 -18.57 -10.51
CA TYR A 229 -0.86 -19.80 -11.06
C TYR A 229 -0.56 -20.80 -9.94
N PRO A 230 -0.40 -22.08 -10.27
CA PRO A 230 0.17 -23.07 -9.36
C PRO A 230 1.56 -22.65 -8.85
N GLY A 231 1.92 -23.06 -7.64
CA GLY A 231 3.16 -22.66 -6.98
C GLY A 231 4.44 -23.13 -7.66
N ASP A 232 4.37 -24.18 -8.48
CA ASP A 232 5.47 -24.74 -9.29
C ASP A 232 5.65 -24.05 -10.65
N THR A 233 4.82 -23.05 -10.97
CA THR A 233 4.88 -22.29 -12.23
C THR A 233 6.13 -21.43 -12.29
N GLY A 234 6.94 -21.60 -13.32
CA GLY A 234 8.11 -20.76 -13.61
C GLY A 234 7.71 -19.39 -14.17
N ASP A 235 8.45 -18.34 -13.83
CA ASP A 235 8.13 -16.97 -14.26
C ASP A 235 8.02 -16.83 -15.81
N PRO A 236 8.93 -17.40 -16.61
CA PRO A 236 8.82 -17.30 -18.07
C PRO A 236 7.55 -17.92 -18.64
N SER A 237 7.04 -19.00 -18.05
CA SER A 237 5.85 -19.68 -18.55
C SER A 237 4.55 -18.89 -18.36
N THR A 238 4.59 -17.79 -17.58
CA THR A 238 3.43 -16.90 -17.37
C THR A 238 3.29 -15.83 -18.47
N VAL A 239 4.33 -15.59 -19.26
CA VAL A 239 4.37 -14.50 -20.27
C VAL A 239 3.35 -14.71 -21.41
N PRO A 240 3.18 -15.92 -21.98
CA PRO A 240 2.19 -16.14 -23.05
C PRO A 240 0.76 -15.75 -22.66
N ASP A 241 0.35 -16.01 -21.42
CA ASP A 241 -0.97 -15.63 -20.92
C ASP A 241 -1.15 -14.11 -20.92
N GLN A 242 -0.09 -13.36 -20.57
CA GLN A 242 -0.14 -11.91 -20.55
C GLN A 242 -0.17 -11.32 -21.98
N VAL A 243 0.56 -11.93 -22.90
CA VAL A 243 0.51 -11.58 -24.31
C VAL A 243 -0.91 -11.77 -24.87
N ALA A 244 -1.54 -12.90 -24.58
CA ALA A 244 -2.92 -13.17 -24.98
C ALA A 244 -3.90 -12.15 -24.33
N LYS A 245 -3.69 -11.79 -23.05
CA LYS A 245 -4.50 -10.76 -22.37
C LYS A 245 -4.39 -9.40 -23.07
N LEU A 246 -3.18 -8.95 -23.35
CA LEU A 246 -2.92 -7.65 -23.96
C LEU A 246 -3.53 -7.54 -25.36
N SER A 247 -3.32 -8.56 -26.20
CA SER A 247 -3.79 -8.57 -27.59
C SER A 247 -5.27 -8.92 -27.72
N GLN A 248 -5.72 -10.03 -27.12
CA GLN A 248 -7.06 -10.58 -27.34
C GLN A 248 -8.12 -10.02 -26.40
N GLN A 249 -7.78 -9.87 -25.10
CA GLN A 249 -8.75 -9.40 -24.11
C GLN A 249 -8.84 -7.88 -24.08
N PHE A 250 -7.70 -7.17 -24.15
CA PHE A 250 -7.66 -5.71 -24.07
C PHE A 250 -7.68 -5.03 -25.44
N GLY A 251 -7.45 -5.78 -26.51
CA GLY A 251 -7.52 -5.28 -27.89
C GLY A 251 -6.42 -4.27 -28.24
N LEU A 252 -5.26 -4.35 -27.55
CA LEU A 252 -4.15 -3.46 -27.81
C LEU A 252 -3.37 -3.96 -29.04
N SER A 253 -3.37 -3.16 -30.09
CA SER A 253 -2.62 -3.49 -31.33
C SER A 253 -1.13 -3.21 -31.20
N ARG A 254 -0.72 -2.37 -30.26
CA ARG A 254 0.67 -2.05 -29.98
C ARG A 254 0.89 -1.77 -28.49
N VAL A 255 1.92 -2.41 -27.90
CA VAL A 255 2.30 -2.20 -26.51
C VAL A 255 3.75 -2.62 -26.29
N VAL A 256 4.43 -1.98 -25.33
CA VAL A 256 5.79 -2.36 -24.95
C VAL A 256 5.73 -3.03 -23.57
N LEU A 257 5.99 -4.34 -23.55
CA LEU A 257 6.02 -5.13 -22.33
C LEU A 257 7.36 -4.98 -21.63
N VAL A 258 7.35 -4.49 -20.40
CA VAL A 258 8.56 -4.38 -19.56
C VAL A 258 8.56 -5.52 -18.54
N GLY A 259 9.58 -6.35 -18.58
CA GLY A 259 9.71 -7.52 -17.69
C GLY A 259 11.14 -7.74 -17.19
N ASP A 260 11.27 -8.41 -16.04
CA ASP A 260 12.58 -8.74 -15.49
C ASP A 260 13.35 -9.72 -16.38
N ARG A 261 14.68 -9.68 -16.28
CA ARG A 261 15.62 -10.56 -17.01
C ARG A 261 15.40 -12.06 -16.74
N GLY A 262 14.75 -12.42 -15.64
CA GLY A 262 14.40 -13.78 -15.29
C GLY A 262 13.17 -14.27 -16.04
N MET A 263 12.28 -13.36 -16.41
CA MET A 263 10.99 -13.59 -17.01
C MET A 263 11.06 -13.55 -18.55
N LEU A 264 11.64 -12.50 -19.12
CA LEU A 264 11.81 -12.36 -20.57
C LEU A 264 13.10 -13.05 -21.02
N THR A 265 13.06 -14.37 -21.08
CA THR A 265 14.14 -15.19 -21.65
C THR A 265 14.10 -15.14 -23.17
N GLN A 266 15.10 -15.71 -23.85
CA GLN A 266 15.16 -15.74 -25.32
C GLN A 266 13.92 -16.42 -25.93
N THR A 267 13.43 -17.49 -25.28
CA THR A 267 12.20 -18.18 -25.74
C THR A 267 10.99 -17.25 -25.72
N GLN A 268 10.76 -16.51 -24.64
CA GLN A 268 9.65 -15.56 -24.55
C GLN A 268 9.80 -14.38 -25.53
N ILE A 269 11.03 -13.92 -25.76
CA ILE A 269 11.30 -12.88 -26.74
C ILE A 269 10.97 -13.38 -28.16
N ASN A 270 11.30 -14.61 -28.49
CA ASN A 270 10.93 -15.19 -29.78
C ASN A 270 9.41 -15.26 -29.94
N THR A 271 8.69 -15.68 -28.89
CA THR A 271 7.21 -15.64 -28.89
C THR A 271 6.67 -14.22 -29.07
N LEU A 272 7.27 -13.21 -28.38
CA LEU A 272 6.85 -11.81 -28.55
C LEU A 272 7.07 -11.31 -29.99
N LYS A 273 8.15 -11.74 -30.67
CA LYS A 273 8.43 -11.40 -32.06
C LYS A 273 7.37 -11.94 -33.06
N GLU A 274 6.68 -13.02 -32.70
CA GLU A 274 5.58 -13.60 -33.50
C GLU A 274 4.29 -12.75 -33.43
N HIS A 275 4.19 -11.82 -32.46
CA HIS A 275 3.02 -10.95 -32.30
C HIS A 275 3.32 -9.53 -32.78
N PRO A 276 2.85 -9.16 -34.02
CA PRO A 276 3.03 -7.79 -34.52
C PRO A 276 2.52 -6.73 -33.55
N GLY A 277 3.33 -5.71 -33.31
CA GLY A 277 2.97 -4.61 -32.41
C GLY A 277 3.36 -4.82 -30.95
N LEU A 278 3.83 -6.00 -30.55
CA LEU A 278 4.37 -6.21 -29.20
C LEU A 278 5.87 -5.96 -29.18
N GLY A 279 6.27 -4.84 -28.56
CA GLY A 279 7.64 -4.56 -28.20
C GLY A 279 7.96 -5.04 -26.78
N TRP A 280 9.24 -5.08 -26.42
CA TRP A 280 9.66 -5.43 -25.09
C TRP A 280 10.85 -4.61 -24.60
N ILE A 281 10.99 -4.53 -23.28
CA ILE A 281 12.18 -4.03 -22.59
C ILE A 281 12.51 -5.01 -21.48
N SER A 282 13.76 -5.45 -21.41
CA SER A 282 14.28 -6.33 -20.36
C SER A 282 15.75 -6.00 -20.08
N ALA A 283 16.44 -6.87 -19.34
CA ALA A 283 17.87 -6.75 -19.14
C ALA A 283 18.58 -8.10 -19.38
N LEU A 284 19.85 -8.03 -19.72
CA LEU A 284 20.68 -9.22 -19.87
C LEU A 284 21.07 -9.81 -18.51
N ARG A 285 21.22 -11.13 -18.48
CA ARG A 285 21.79 -11.84 -17.34
C ARG A 285 23.30 -11.70 -17.32
N SER A 286 23.92 -11.85 -16.14
CA SER A 286 25.36 -11.70 -15.96
C SER A 286 26.23 -12.58 -16.88
N PRO A 287 25.87 -13.83 -17.23
CA PRO A 287 26.63 -14.60 -18.23
C PRO A 287 26.71 -13.88 -19.57
N ALA A 288 25.61 -13.49 -20.17
CA ALA A 288 25.58 -12.79 -21.46
C ALA A 288 26.38 -11.46 -21.42
N ILE A 289 26.31 -10.71 -20.31
CA ILE A 289 27.14 -9.49 -20.16
C ILE A 289 28.63 -9.83 -20.12
N ARG A 290 28.99 -10.98 -19.54
CA ARG A 290 30.37 -11.44 -19.51
C ARG A 290 30.85 -11.80 -20.93
N ASP A 291 30.03 -12.50 -21.69
CA ASP A 291 30.33 -12.89 -23.07
C ASP A 291 30.55 -11.63 -23.92
N LEU A 292 29.68 -10.62 -23.81
CA LEU A 292 29.86 -9.31 -24.47
C LEU A 292 31.17 -8.61 -24.10
N LEU A 293 31.64 -8.75 -22.86
CA LEU A 293 32.94 -8.20 -22.43
C LEU A 293 34.12 -9.01 -23.02
N GLN A 294 34.01 -10.33 -23.09
CA GLN A 294 35.04 -11.22 -23.61
C GLN A 294 35.20 -11.07 -25.13
N ASP A 295 34.10 -10.92 -25.84
CA ASP A 295 34.05 -10.75 -27.29
C ASP A 295 34.36 -9.32 -27.76
N GLY A 296 34.58 -8.39 -26.80
CA GLY A 296 34.96 -7.00 -27.08
C GLY A 296 33.80 -6.09 -27.49
N HIS A 297 32.57 -6.60 -27.51
CA HIS A 297 31.37 -5.79 -27.82
C HIS A 297 31.04 -4.80 -26.69
N LEU A 298 31.49 -5.06 -25.48
CA LEU A 298 31.36 -4.19 -24.33
C LEU A 298 32.73 -3.93 -23.72
N ASN A 299 33.12 -2.65 -23.61
CA ASN A 299 34.36 -2.25 -22.97
C ASN A 299 34.10 -1.23 -21.86
N ARG A 300 34.81 -1.34 -20.72
CA ARG A 300 34.67 -0.40 -19.61
C ARG A 300 35.06 1.04 -19.97
N SER A 301 35.94 1.25 -20.91
CA SER A 301 36.32 2.58 -21.41
C SER A 301 35.15 3.34 -22.05
N LEU A 302 34.08 2.65 -22.49
CA LEU A 302 32.84 3.32 -22.92
C LEU A 302 32.24 4.21 -21.83
N PHE A 303 32.55 3.93 -20.57
CA PHE A 303 31.96 4.60 -19.42
C PHE A 303 32.90 5.67 -18.79
N ASP A 304 34.03 5.97 -19.41
CA ASP A 304 34.97 6.96 -18.87
C ASP A 304 34.39 8.37 -18.86
N GLN A 305 33.50 8.68 -19.81
CA GLN A 305 32.86 9.99 -19.93
C GLN A 305 31.33 9.94 -19.76
N VAL A 306 30.69 8.80 -19.99
CA VAL A 306 29.24 8.63 -19.96
C VAL A 306 28.85 7.39 -19.16
N ASN A 307 27.70 7.43 -18.48
CA ASN A 307 27.19 6.29 -17.71
C ASN A 307 26.31 5.33 -18.54
N LEU A 308 26.09 5.65 -19.81
CA LEU A 308 25.20 4.93 -20.71
C LEU A 308 25.73 4.97 -22.12
N ALA A 309 25.79 3.80 -22.78
CA ALA A 309 26.22 3.68 -24.16
C ALA A 309 25.38 2.62 -24.89
N GLU A 310 25.01 2.86 -26.14
CA GLU A 310 24.44 1.81 -27.00
C GLU A 310 25.57 0.97 -27.58
N ILE A 311 25.33 -0.34 -27.62
CA ILE A 311 26.25 -1.33 -28.16
C ILE A 311 25.50 -2.27 -29.10
N GLU A 312 26.20 -2.85 -30.05
CA GLU A 312 25.68 -3.86 -30.96
C GLU A 312 26.39 -5.20 -30.74
N SER A 313 25.66 -6.29 -30.94
CA SER A 313 26.21 -7.63 -30.88
C SER A 313 25.48 -8.55 -31.85
N PRO A 314 26.20 -9.37 -32.63
CA PRO A 314 25.59 -10.36 -33.51
C PRO A 314 24.73 -11.42 -32.81
N GLU A 315 24.96 -11.62 -31.51
CA GLU A 315 24.18 -12.56 -30.71
C GLU A 315 22.76 -12.09 -30.41
N PHE A 316 22.46 -10.79 -30.59
CA PHE A 316 21.16 -10.18 -30.35
C PHE A 316 20.61 -9.47 -31.58
N PRO A 317 20.32 -10.21 -32.67
CA PRO A 317 19.91 -9.62 -33.93
C PRO A 317 18.54 -8.93 -33.80
N GLY A 318 18.47 -7.67 -34.29
CA GLY A 318 17.25 -6.85 -34.28
C GLY A 318 16.87 -6.34 -32.91
N GLU A 319 17.82 -6.33 -31.95
CA GLU A 319 17.64 -5.77 -30.62
C GLU A 319 18.65 -4.63 -30.38
N ARG A 320 18.21 -3.63 -29.65
CA ARG A 320 19.10 -2.58 -29.16
C ARG A 320 19.58 -2.95 -27.77
N LEU A 321 20.88 -2.88 -27.55
CA LEU A 321 21.53 -3.11 -26.27
C LEU A 321 22.03 -1.80 -25.69
N ILE A 322 21.60 -1.47 -24.48
CA ILE A 322 21.95 -0.23 -23.79
C ILE A 322 22.74 -0.59 -22.54
N ALA A 323 24.04 -0.45 -22.64
CA ALA A 323 24.97 -0.71 -21.57
C ALA A 323 24.99 0.48 -20.59
N CYS A 324 24.93 0.18 -19.30
CA CYS A 324 24.88 1.16 -18.24
C CYS A 324 25.93 0.83 -17.17
N TYR A 325 26.58 1.86 -16.65
CA TYR A 325 27.52 1.73 -15.53
C TYR A 325 27.12 2.63 -14.36
N ASN A 326 26.92 2.01 -13.20
CA ASN A 326 26.60 2.72 -11.96
C ASN A 326 27.74 2.54 -10.94
N PRO A 327 28.54 3.59 -10.69
CA PRO A 327 29.69 3.52 -9.77
C PRO A 327 29.30 3.11 -8.35
N LEU A 328 28.16 3.58 -7.83
CA LEU A 328 27.69 3.24 -6.49
C LEU A 328 27.25 1.76 -6.41
N LEU A 329 26.69 1.23 -7.48
CA LEU A 329 26.38 -0.19 -7.57
C LEU A 329 27.65 -1.03 -7.64
N ALA A 330 28.67 -0.56 -8.36
CA ALA A 330 29.99 -1.19 -8.42
C ALA A 330 30.61 -1.30 -7.02
N GLU A 331 30.68 -0.18 -6.32
CA GLU A 331 31.22 -0.12 -4.95
C GLU A 331 30.43 -1.03 -3.99
N LYS A 332 29.08 -0.99 -4.05
CA LYS A 332 28.22 -1.86 -3.23
C LYS A 332 28.47 -3.35 -3.51
N ARG A 333 28.64 -3.75 -4.78
CA ARG A 333 28.92 -5.16 -5.15
C ARG A 333 30.30 -5.58 -4.67
N ARG A 334 31.32 -4.76 -4.89
CA ARG A 334 32.69 -4.98 -4.40
C ARG A 334 32.69 -5.19 -2.89
N ARG A 335 32.18 -4.23 -2.14
CA ARG A 335 32.12 -4.29 -0.67
C ARG A 335 31.36 -5.52 -0.16
N LYS A 336 30.23 -5.88 -0.78
CA LYS A 336 29.47 -7.07 -0.40
C LYS A 336 30.26 -8.36 -0.67
N ARG A 337 30.95 -8.47 -1.81
CA ARG A 337 31.81 -9.61 -2.16
C ARG A 337 32.92 -9.76 -1.13
N ASP A 338 33.64 -8.67 -0.83
CA ASP A 338 34.74 -8.67 0.13
C ASP A 338 34.26 -9.12 1.53
N GLN A 339 33.12 -8.63 1.99
CA GLN A 339 32.53 -9.04 3.28
C GLN A 339 32.16 -10.53 3.30
N LEU A 340 31.56 -11.06 2.22
CA LEU A 340 31.18 -12.47 2.14
C LEU A 340 32.40 -13.40 2.04
N LEU A 341 33.43 -12.99 1.31
CA LEU A 341 34.70 -13.69 1.27
C LEU A 341 35.32 -13.75 2.66
N ALA A 342 35.48 -12.61 3.33
CA ALA A 342 36.07 -12.56 4.67
C ALA A 342 35.30 -13.45 5.68
N ALA A 343 33.94 -13.40 5.66
CA ALA A 343 33.14 -14.27 6.52
C ALA A 343 33.30 -15.77 6.21
N THR A 344 33.48 -16.12 4.94
CA THR A 344 33.74 -17.51 4.51
C THR A 344 35.08 -17.97 4.96
N GLU A 345 36.13 -17.15 4.78
CA GLU A 345 37.53 -17.43 5.17
C GLU A 345 37.67 -17.66 6.67
N VAL A 346 37.04 -16.87 7.51
CA VAL A 346 37.01 -17.09 8.96
C VAL A 346 36.49 -18.48 9.31
N ASN A 347 35.42 -18.93 8.63
CA ASN A 347 34.84 -20.24 8.89
C ASN A 347 35.69 -21.39 8.30
N LEU A 348 36.32 -21.20 7.13
CA LEU A 348 37.23 -22.17 6.55
C LEU A 348 38.50 -22.33 7.40
N THR A 349 39.06 -21.24 7.91
CA THR A 349 40.19 -21.24 8.83
C THR A 349 39.87 -22.00 10.13
N LYS A 350 38.65 -21.79 10.68
CA LYS A 350 38.20 -22.57 11.85
C LYS A 350 38.11 -24.07 11.52
N LEU A 351 37.60 -24.41 10.34
CA LEU A 351 37.49 -25.79 9.88
C LEU A 351 38.89 -26.40 9.73
N ALA A 352 39.84 -25.72 9.06
CA ALA A 352 41.22 -26.18 8.86
C ALA A 352 41.91 -26.45 10.20
N ARG A 353 41.81 -25.52 11.16
CA ARG A 353 42.30 -25.73 12.52
C ARG A 353 41.65 -26.92 13.24
N GLY A 354 40.35 -27.13 13.01
CA GLY A 354 39.60 -28.25 13.58
C GLY A 354 40.04 -29.60 12.98
N VAL A 355 40.35 -29.64 11.69
CA VAL A 355 40.89 -30.83 11.01
C VAL A 355 42.33 -31.15 11.54
N SER A 356 43.22 -30.16 11.56
CA SER A 356 44.63 -30.37 11.98
C SER A 356 44.79 -30.79 13.43
N ARG A 357 43.86 -30.46 14.32
CA ARG A 357 43.87 -30.86 15.75
C ARG A 357 43.48 -32.32 15.98
N ARG A 358 42.89 -33.00 14.99
CA ARG A 358 42.39 -34.38 15.11
C ARG A 358 43.45 -35.40 14.69
N THR A 359 44.53 -35.51 15.44
CA THR A 359 45.63 -36.42 15.14
C THR A 359 45.32 -37.88 15.47
N LYS A 360 44.54 -38.17 16.53
CA LYS A 360 44.17 -39.53 16.96
C LYS A 360 43.05 -40.16 16.14
N ALA A 361 42.13 -39.34 15.61
CA ALA A 361 41.01 -39.78 14.77
C ALA A 361 40.80 -38.72 13.65
N PRO A 362 41.64 -38.76 12.61
CA PRO A 362 41.56 -37.81 11.51
C PRO A 362 40.23 -37.96 10.77
N LEU A 363 39.70 -36.84 10.29
CA LEU A 363 38.51 -36.85 9.47
C LEU A 363 38.83 -37.35 8.07
N SER A 364 37.96 -38.15 7.49
CA SER A 364 38.04 -38.54 6.09
C SER A 364 37.86 -37.35 5.14
N ALA A 365 38.40 -37.46 3.93
CA ALA A 365 38.19 -36.44 2.88
C ALA A 365 36.71 -36.17 2.62
N ALA A 366 35.85 -37.18 2.68
CA ALA A 366 34.39 -37.03 2.51
C ALA A 366 33.76 -36.18 3.62
N GLU A 367 34.10 -36.43 4.89
CA GLU A 367 33.60 -35.65 6.03
C GLU A 367 34.07 -34.19 5.98
N ILE A 368 35.33 -33.96 5.60
CA ILE A 368 35.88 -32.62 5.40
C ILE A 368 35.17 -31.93 4.24
N GLY A 369 34.95 -32.63 3.13
CA GLY A 369 34.24 -32.11 1.95
C GLY A 369 32.81 -31.64 2.27
N VAL A 370 32.04 -32.45 3.02
CA VAL A 370 30.69 -32.07 3.47
C VAL A 370 30.72 -30.82 4.35
N LYS A 371 31.67 -30.70 5.27
CA LYS A 371 31.80 -29.53 6.16
C LYS A 371 32.23 -28.29 5.39
N ALA A 372 33.24 -28.41 4.52
CA ALA A 372 33.74 -27.32 3.68
C ALA A 372 32.64 -26.83 2.71
N GLY A 373 31.94 -27.77 2.05
CA GLY A 373 30.79 -27.45 1.16
C GLY A 373 29.70 -26.65 1.86
N ARG A 374 29.37 -27.01 3.11
CA ARG A 374 28.41 -26.22 3.92
C ARG A 374 28.91 -24.81 4.20
N VAL A 375 30.19 -24.62 4.46
CA VAL A 375 30.79 -23.30 4.71
C VAL A 375 30.74 -22.42 3.48
N VAL A 376 31.27 -22.90 2.33
CA VAL A 376 31.31 -22.12 1.09
C VAL A 376 29.90 -21.90 0.50
N GLY A 377 28.99 -22.86 0.71
CA GLY A 377 27.59 -22.78 0.29
C GLY A 377 26.78 -21.73 1.06
N ARG A 378 27.07 -21.56 2.37
CA ARG A 378 26.37 -20.61 3.26
C ARG A 378 26.33 -19.18 2.69
N HIS A 379 27.45 -18.73 2.14
CA HIS A 379 27.59 -17.39 1.57
C HIS A 379 27.65 -17.39 0.04
N LYS A 380 27.42 -18.56 -0.60
CA LYS A 380 27.50 -18.74 -2.07
C LYS A 380 28.87 -18.32 -2.65
N MET A 381 29.96 -18.55 -1.89
CA MET A 381 31.31 -18.18 -2.27
C MET A 381 32.11 -19.34 -2.87
N ALA A 382 31.49 -20.50 -3.10
CA ALA A 382 32.16 -21.69 -3.65
C ALA A 382 32.98 -21.40 -4.93
N LYS A 383 32.48 -20.52 -5.79
CA LYS A 383 33.13 -20.13 -7.06
C LYS A 383 34.42 -19.33 -6.90
N HIS A 384 34.66 -18.77 -5.73
CA HIS A 384 35.83 -17.91 -5.43
C HIS A 384 36.82 -18.53 -4.45
N ILE A 385 36.62 -19.80 -4.09
CA ILE A 385 37.45 -20.51 -3.14
C ILE A 385 37.87 -21.84 -3.77
N GLN A 386 39.18 -22.09 -3.82
CA GLN A 386 39.74 -23.37 -4.18
C GLN A 386 39.98 -24.16 -2.90
N LEU A 387 39.50 -25.40 -2.86
CA LEU A 387 39.61 -26.31 -1.72
C LEU A 387 40.54 -27.47 -2.06
N THR A 388 41.51 -27.76 -1.22
CA THR A 388 42.34 -28.96 -1.30
C THR A 388 42.03 -29.83 -0.10
N ILE A 389 41.54 -31.05 -0.36
CA ILE A 389 41.00 -31.96 0.67
C ILE A 389 41.65 -33.31 0.50
N SER A 390 42.20 -33.87 1.59
CA SER A 390 42.62 -35.24 1.71
C SER A 390 42.30 -35.77 3.12
N ASP A 391 42.51 -37.06 3.36
CA ASP A 391 42.26 -37.63 4.69
C ASP A 391 43.16 -36.96 5.73
N GLY A 392 42.53 -36.37 6.75
CA GLY A 392 43.21 -35.64 7.82
C GLY A 392 43.81 -34.30 7.44
N ALA A 393 43.70 -33.84 6.19
CA ALA A 393 44.28 -32.57 5.77
C ALA A 393 43.29 -31.71 4.96
N PHE A 394 43.30 -30.41 5.26
CA PHE A 394 42.42 -29.43 4.60
C PHE A 394 43.14 -28.08 4.46
N THR A 395 43.24 -27.63 3.21
CA THR A 395 43.71 -26.26 2.89
C THR A 395 42.75 -25.59 1.91
N TRP A 396 42.83 -24.30 1.84
CA TRP A 396 42.04 -23.51 0.92
C TRP A 396 42.79 -22.23 0.51
N CYS A 397 42.47 -21.68 -0.67
CA CYS A 397 42.92 -20.37 -1.12
C CYS A 397 41.83 -19.65 -1.92
N ARG A 398 42.03 -18.35 -2.13
CA ARG A 398 41.17 -17.56 -3.03
C ARG A 398 41.44 -17.97 -4.48
N ASP A 399 40.36 -17.97 -5.27
CA ASP A 399 40.46 -17.99 -6.72
C ASP A 399 40.41 -16.53 -7.23
N ASP A 400 41.57 -15.88 -7.27
CA ASP A 400 41.66 -14.47 -7.66
C ASP A 400 41.26 -14.25 -9.11
N ASN A 401 41.42 -15.23 -10.00
CA ASN A 401 40.92 -15.16 -11.37
C ASN A 401 39.40 -15.11 -11.42
N SER A 402 38.71 -15.94 -10.64
CA SER A 402 37.25 -15.93 -10.54
C SER A 402 36.76 -14.63 -9.93
N ILE A 403 37.43 -14.11 -8.89
CA ILE A 403 37.09 -12.82 -8.25
C ILE A 403 37.28 -11.68 -9.26
N HIS A 404 38.39 -11.67 -9.99
CA HIS A 404 38.65 -10.64 -11.01
C HIS A 404 37.59 -10.66 -12.12
N LYS A 405 37.29 -11.83 -12.70
CA LYS A 405 36.27 -11.98 -13.74
C LYS A 405 34.90 -11.49 -13.28
N GLU A 406 34.53 -11.72 -12.02
CA GLU A 406 33.27 -11.18 -11.47
C GLU A 406 33.36 -9.68 -11.24
N SER A 407 34.50 -9.15 -10.82
CA SER A 407 34.69 -7.72 -10.57
C SER A 407 34.53 -6.84 -11.83
N LEU A 408 34.84 -7.40 -13.01
CA LEU A 408 34.61 -6.71 -14.30
C LEU A 408 33.15 -6.38 -14.56
N LEU A 409 32.23 -7.14 -13.93
CA LEU A 409 30.77 -6.92 -14.05
C LEU A 409 30.23 -5.92 -13.01
N ASP A 410 31.07 -5.46 -12.08
CA ASP A 410 30.63 -4.58 -11.01
C ASP A 410 30.13 -3.23 -11.58
N GLY A 411 28.91 -2.87 -11.23
CA GLY A 411 28.27 -1.65 -11.69
C GLY A 411 27.62 -1.75 -13.07
N ILE A 412 27.98 -2.76 -13.88
CA ILE A 412 27.46 -2.91 -15.24
C ILE A 412 26.12 -3.64 -15.23
N TYR A 413 25.18 -3.16 -16.01
CA TYR A 413 23.98 -3.86 -16.45
C TYR A 413 23.63 -3.42 -17.86
N VAL A 414 22.99 -4.30 -18.62
CA VAL A 414 22.64 -4.03 -20.01
C VAL A 414 21.13 -4.21 -20.16
N VAL A 415 20.47 -3.14 -20.56
CA VAL A 415 19.05 -3.15 -20.97
C VAL A 415 19.00 -3.57 -22.43
N ARG A 416 18.03 -4.43 -22.77
CA ARG A 416 17.75 -4.87 -24.13
C ARG A 416 16.33 -4.51 -24.52
N THR A 417 16.10 -4.09 -25.76
CA THR A 417 14.78 -3.71 -26.24
C THR A 417 14.61 -3.95 -27.74
N SER A 418 13.36 -4.21 -28.15
CA SER A 418 12.96 -4.22 -29.56
C SER A 418 12.58 -2.83 -30.11
N GLU A 419 12.44 -1.82 -29.21
CA GLU A 419 11.98 -0.50 -29.64
C GLU A 419 13.10 0.27 -30.35
N PRO A 420 12.83 0.84 -31.54
CA PRO A 420 13.82 1.63 -32.26
C PRO A 420 14.13 2.95 -31.56
N ALA A 421 15.29 3.54 -31.85
CA ALA A 421 15.79 4.75 -31.17
C ALA A 421 14.88 5.96 -31.35
N GLU A 422 14.29 6.09 -32.55
CA GLU A 422 13.38 7.17 -32.91
C GLU A 422 12.11 7.19 -32.05
N ARG A 423 11.74 6.03 -31.53
CA ARG A 423 10.55 5.88 -30.69
C ARG A 423 10.87 5.93 -29.21
N LEU A 424 11.97 5.31 -28.82
CA LEU A 424 12.37 5.22 -27.42
C LEU A 424 13.88 5.40 -27.32
N SER A 425 14.32 6.56 -26.83
CA SER A 425 15.75 6.83 -26.64
C SER A 425 16.40 5.84 -25.68
N ALA A 426 17.70 5.76 -25.65
CA ALA A 426 18.45 4.91 -24.73
C ALA A 426 18.12 5.23 -23.26
N GLU A 427 18.09 6.52 -22.89
CA GLU A 427 17.74 6.96 -21.54
C GLU A 427 16.30 6.60 -21.19
N ALA A 428 15.36 6.77 -22.11
CA ALA A 428 13.95 6.43 -21.91
C ALA A 428 13.76 4.92 -21.75
N SER A 429 14.53 4.10 -22.48
CA SER A 429 14.53 2.64 -22.32
C SER A 429 14.99 2.22 -20.92
N VAL A 430 16.08 2.81 -20.44
CA VAL A 430 16.60 2.55 -19.09
C VAL A 430 15.63 3.03 -18.00
N ARG A 431 15.02 4.23 -18.19
CA ARG A 431 13.98 4.73 -17.27
C ARG A 431 12.79 3.78 -17.24
N SER A 432 12.35 3.28 -18.38
CA SER A 432 11.23 2.34 -18.51
C SER A 432 11.53 1.02 -17.82
N TYR A 433 12.71 0.45 -18.00
CA TYR A 433 13.13 -0.76 -17.29
C TYR A 433 13.12 -0.56 -15.76
N LYS A 434 13.62 0.58 -15.28
CA LYS A 434 13.63 0.91 -13.85
C LYS A 434 12.25 1.08 -13.23
N ARG A 435 11.20 1.31 -14.03
CA ARG A 435 9.81 1.34 -13.55
C ARG A 435 9.31 0.01 -13.00
N LEU A 436 9.97 -1.11 -13.27
CA LEU A 436 9.67 -2.39 -12.62
C LEU A 436 9.72 -2.30 -11.10
N SER A 437 10.49 -1.37 -10.54
CA SER A 437 10.49 -1.08 -9.10
C SER A 437 9.11 -0.68 -8.56
N LEU A 438 8.19 -0.20 -9.41
CA LEU A 438 6.82 0.13 -9.02
C LEU A 438 6.00 -1.16 -8.80
N VAL A 439 6.21 -2.19 -9.63
CA VAL A 439 5.57 -3.50 -9.45
C VAL A 439 6.15 -4.21 -8.21
N GLU A 440 7.47 -4.08 -7.97
CA GLU A 440 8.07 -4.56 -6.72
C GLU A 440 7.47 -3.87 -5.48
N GLN A 441 7.17 -2.57 -5.57
CA GLN A 441 6.49 -1.83 -4.50
C GLN A 441 5.07 -2.34 -4.30
N LEU A 442 4.32 -2.60 -5.37
CA LEU A 442 3.00 -3.24 -5.34
C LEU A 442 3.08 -4.56 -4.55
N PHE A 443 4.00 -5.45 -4.90
CA PHE A 443 4.14 -6.72 -4.18
C PHE A 443 4.54 -6.54 -2.71
N ARG A 444 5.34 -5.54 -2.38
CA ARG A 444 5.64 -5.21 -0.97
C ARG A 444 4.40 -4.78 -0.20
N CYS A 445 3.53 -3.95 -0.78
CA CYS A 445 2.26 -3.57 -0.16
C CYS A 445 1.32 -4.77 -0.03
N LEU A 446 1.17 -5.59 -1.08
CA LEU A 446 0.34 -6.80 -1.02
C LEU A 446 0.78 -7.76 0.08
N LYS A 447 2.08 -7.99 0.23
CA LYS A 447 2.66 -8.97 1.16
C LYS A 447 2.92 -8.41 2.55
N GLY A 448 3.04 -7.09 2.67
CA GLY A 448 3.35 -6.39 3.91
C GLY A 448 2.13 -6.19 4.79
N ILE A 449 2.33 -5.39 5.84
CA ILE A 449 1.29 -5.03 6.81
C ILE A 449 0.13 -4.21 6.21
N ASP A 450 0.34 -3.65 5.01
CA ASP A 450 -0.68 -2.79 4.40
C ASP A 450 -1.89 -3.63 3.95
N LEU A 451 -1.68 -4.74 3.24
CA LEU A 451 -2.76 -5.52 2.65
C LEU A 451 -2.78 -7.01 3.04
N LEU A 452 -1.72 -7.56 3.63
CA LEU A 452 -1.63 -8.93 4.15
C LEU A 452 -2.25 -10.00 3.23
N VAL A 453 -1.84 -10.05 1.94
CA VAL A 453 -2.29 -11.10 1.02
C VAL A 453 -1.92 -12.50 1.54
N ARG A 454 -0.88 -12.59 2.34
CA ARG A 454 -0.35 -13.83 2.93
C ARG A 454 -0.44 -13.82 4.47
N PRO A 455 -0.55 -14.99 5.11
CA PRO A 455 -0.66 -16.33 4.51
C PRO A 455 -2.00 -16.53 3.79
N ILE A 456 -1.99 -17.38 2.73
CA ILE A 456 -3.21 -17.75 2.02
C ILE A 456 -3.80 -18.99 2.67
N TYR A 457 -5.09 -18.94 3.05
CA TYR A 457 -5.79 -20.03 3.77
C TYR A 457 -6.94 -20.66 2.97
N HIS A 458 -7.34 -20.06 1.84
CA HIS A 458 -8.51 -20.52 1.09
C HIS A 458 -8.30 -21.91 0.49
N ARG A 459 -9.25 -22.82 0.72
CA ARG A 459 -9.13 -24.25 0.39
C ARG A 459 -9.37 -24.56 -1.08
N ILE A 460 -10.14 -23.73 -1.78
CA ILE A 460 -10.50 -23.96 -3.19
C ILE A 460 -9.91 -22.87 -4.08
N GLU A 461 -9.53 -23.27 -5.28
CA GLU A 461 -8.89 -22.41 -6.27
C GLU A 461 -9.67 -21.13 -6.58
N PRO A 462 -11.00 -21.13 -6.87
CA PRO A 462 -11.73 -19.89 -7.16
C PRO A 462 -11.62 -18.85 -6.05
N ARG A 463 -11.66 -19.25 -4.79
CA ARG A 463 -11.57 -18.33 -3.65
C ARG A 463 -10.16 -17.79 -3.44
N VAL A 464 -9.12 -18.56 -3.79
CA VAL A 464 -7.73 -18.03 -3.83
C VAL A 464 -7.61 -16.96 -4.90
N ARG A 465 -8.13 -17.21 -6.10
CA ARG A 465 -8.13 -16.23 -7.21
C ARG A 465 -8.89 -14.96 -6.82
N ALA A 466 -10.09 -15.09 -6.25
CA ALA A 466 -10.89 -13.96 -5.78
C ALA A 466 -10.22 -13.19 -4.64
N HIS A 467 -9.54 -13.89 -3.71
CA HIS A 467 -8.78 -13.26 -2.63
C HIS A 467 -7.64 -12.38 -3.16
N VAL A 468 -6.85 -12.91 -4.09
CA VAL A 468 -5.76 -12.14 -4.71
C VAL A 468 -6.33 -10.96 -5.50
N LEU A 469 -7.44 -11.14 -6.23
CA LEU A 469 -8.12 -10.05 -6.95
C LEU A 469 -8.59 -8.95 -6.00
N ILE A 470 -9.22 -9.27 -4.87
CA ILE A 470 -9.62 -8.29 -3.84
C ILE A 470 -8.40 -7.52 -3.33
N CYS A 471 -7.28 -8.20 -3.05
CA CYS A 471 -6.07 -7.54 -2.59
C CYS A 471 -5.50 -6.59 -3.66
N VAL A 472 -5.55 -6.96 -4.94
CA VAL A 472 -5.10 -6.10 -6.05
C VAL A 472 -6.03 -4.90 -6.25
N LEU A 473 -7.35 -5.07 -6.12
CA LEU A 473 -8.32 -3.96 -6.16
C LEU A 473 -8.16 -3.03 -4.93
N ALA A 474 -7.85 -3.58 -3.77
CA ALA A 474 -7.52 -2.78 -2.59
C ALA A 474 -6.23 -1.97 -2.82
N TYR A 475 -5.19 -2.58 -3.41
CA TYR A 475 -3.98 -1.84 -3.79
C TYR A 475 -4.27 -0.74 -4.83
N TYR A 476 -5.17 -0.97 -5.77
CA TYR A 476 -5.59 0.05 -6.73
C TYR A 476 -6.15 1.30 -6.01
N VAL A 477 -6.99 1.11 -5.00
CA VAL A 477 -7.51 2.21 -4.16
C VAL A 477 -6.38 2.84 -3.34
N GLU A 478 -5.54 2.03 -2.69
CA GLU A 478 -4.38 2.50 -1.91
C GLU A 478 -3.42 3.37 -2.75
N TRP A 479 -3.13 2.95 -3.98
CA TRP A 479 -2.27 3.70 -4.89
C TRP A 479 -2.81 5.12 -5.12
N HIS A 480 -4.12 5.25 -5.35
CA HIS A 480 -4.76 6.54 -5.57
C HIS A 480 -4.82 7.38 -4.28
N LEU A 481 -5.11 6.78 -3.14
CA LEU A 481 -5.05 7.44 -1.84
C LEU A 481 -3.64 7.98 -1.53
N ARG A 482 -2.62 7.15 -1.73
CA ARG A 482 -1.21 7.58 -1.52
C ARG A 482 -0.82 8.72 -2.45
N ARG A 483 -1.34 8.74 -3.67
CA ARG A 483 -1.09 9.82 -4.63
C ARG A 483 -1.82 11.10 -4.21
N ALA A 484 -3.07 11.02 -3.82
CA ALA A 484 -3.84 12.17 -3.34
C ALA A 484 -3.22 12.77 -2.05
N TRP A 485 -2.83 11.93 -1.13
CA TRP A 485 -2.27 12.34 0.17
C TRP A 485 -0.75 12.56 0.17
N ARG A 486 -0.10 12.62 -0.99
CA ARG A 486 1.37 12.72 -1.10
C ARG A 486 1.96 13.85 -0.25
N SER A 487 1.26 15.01 -0.14
CA SER A 487 1.67 16.14 0.68
C SER A 487 1.68 15.84 2.18
N LEU A 488 0.75 15.03 2.68
CA LEU A 488 0.63 14.61 4.08
C LEU A 488 1.48 13.39 4.43
N LEU A 489 2.08 12.72 3.43
CA LEU A 489 2.86 11.50 3.63
C LEU A 489 4.37 11.76 3.56
N PHE A 490 5.17 10.85 4.18
CA PHE A 490 6.62 10.74 3.95
C PHE A 490 6.92 10.30 2.50
N ALA A 491 6.29 10.94 1.53
CA ALA A 491 6.48 10.71 0.11
C ALA A 491 7.17 11.91 -0.54
N ASP A 492 7.95 11.64 -1.56
CA ASP A 492 8.59 12.69 -2.36
C ASP A 492 7.61 13.19 -3.41
N GLU A 493 7.18 14.43 -3.29
CA GLU A 493 6.21 15.08 -4.19
C GLU A 493 6.80 15.37 -5.57
N GLU A 494 8.11 15.55 -5.65
CA GLU A 494 8.85 15.91 -6.85
C GLU A 494 9.40 14.67 -7.60
N LEU A 495 9.16 13.46 -7.06
CA LEU A 495 9.75 12.22 -7.57
C LEU A 495 9.50 11.97 -9.07
N ASP A 496 8.31 12.31 -9.57
CA ASP A 496 7.95 12.05 -10.97
C ASP A 496 8.71 13.00 -11.91
N ARG A 497 8.88 14.27 -11.52
CA ARG A 497 9.70 15.25 -12.24
C ARG A 497 11.18 14.84 -12.21
N ASP A 498 11.70 14.53 -11.04
CA ASP A 498 13.09 14.11 -10.88
C ASP A 498 13.43 12.85 -11.68
N ARG A 499 12.49 11.92 -11.82
CA ARG A 499 12.68 10.73 -12.65
C ARG A 499 12.81 11.06 -14.14
N GLN A 500 12.16 12.10 -14.62
CA GLN A 500 12.20 12.50 -16.03
C GLN A 500 13.49 13.29 -16.34
N GLU A 501 13.91 14.16 -15.45
CA GLU A 501 15.04 15.09 -15.66
C GLU A 501 16.41 14.46 -15.33
N ARG A 502 16.44 13.53 -14.37
CA ARG A 502 17.68 12.93 -13.89
C ARG A 502 18.30 11.96 -14.90
N ASP A 503 19.65 11.89 -14.91
CA ASP A 503 20.38 10.78 -15.52
C ASP A 503 19.77 9.43 -15.06
N PRO A 504 19.29 8.58 -15.98
CA PRO A 504 18.61 7.34 -15.63
C PRO A 504 19.51 6.33 -14.90
N VAL A 505 20.83 6.42 -15.04
CA VAL A 505 21.80 5.54 -14.36
C VAL A 505 22.12 6.04 -12.96
N ALA A 506 22.09 7.36 -12.75
CA ALA A 506 22.41 7.97 -11.46
C ALA A 506 21.45 7.51 -10.34
N PRO A 507 21.94 7.41 -9.08
CA PRO A 507 21.10 7.08 -7.94
C PRO A 507 20.05 8.16 -7.68
N ALA A 508 18.88 7.75 -7.19
CA ALA A 508 17.85 8.67 -6.75
C ALA A 508 18.32 9.45 -5.52
N LYS A 509 18.14 10.78 -5.55
CA LYS A 509 18.36 11.65 -4.39
C LYS A 509 17.00 12.18 -3.94
N PRO A 510 16.73 12.21 -2.62
CA PRO A 510 15.50 12.84 -2.13
C PRO A 510 15.43 14.31 -2.51
N SER A 511 14.27 14.80 -2.92
CA SER A 511 14.02 16.22 -3.19
C SER A 511 14.20 17.09 -1.94
N ALA A 512 14.19 18.41 -2.09
CA ALA A 512 14.23 19.34 -0.97
C ALA A 512 13.00 19.16 -0.05
N SER A 513 11.82 18.96 -0.64
CA SER A 513 10.56 18.67 0.07
C SER A 513 10.66 17.38 0.89
N ALA A 514 11.11 16.28 0.29
CA ALA A 514 11.27 15.00 0.98
C ALA A 514 12.29 15.07 2.13
N ARG A 515 13.41 15.81 1.95
CA ARG A 515 14.40 16.02 3.02
C ARG A 515 13.82 16.83 4.18
N ARG A 516 13.09 17.92 3.89
CA ARG A 516 12.41 18.72 4.90
C ARG A 516 11.43 17.88 5.70
N LYS A 517 10.48 17.19 5.06
CA LYS A 517 9.52 16.30 5.73
C LYS A 517 10.22 15.28 6.64
N LYS A 518 11.34 14.72 6.20
CA LYS A 518 12.11 13.76 7.00
C LYS A 518 12.79 14.39 8.22
N SER A 519 13.23 15.65 8.12
CA SER A 519 13.94 16.34 9.21
C SER A 519 13.00 17.02 10.22
N THR A 520 11.92 17.68 9.74
CA THR A 520 10.97 18.41 10.60
C THR A 520 9.78 17.60 11.04
N HIS A 521 9.46 16.50 10.33
CA HIS A 521 8.21 15.73 10.47
C HIS A 521 6.94 16.55 10.20
N GLU A 522 7.10 17.66 9.45
CA GLU A 522 6.02 18.58 9.10
C GLU A 522 5.92 18.80 7.59
N THR A 523 4.70 19.06 7.13
CA THR A 523 4.41 19.51 5.77
C THR A 523 4.84 20.95 5.56
N ALA A 524 4.69 21.48 4.33
CA ALA A 524 4.92 22.90 4.06
C ALA A 524 3.96 23.82 4.83
N ALA A 525 2.78 23.34 5.16
CA ALA A 525 1.74 24.06 5.91
C ALA A 525 1.84 23.85 7.44
N GLY A 526 2.91 23.21 7.94
CA GLY A 526 3.09 22.97 9.39
C GLY A 526 2.23 21.82 9.96
N LEU A 527 1.57 21.02 9.11
CA LEU A 527 0.83 19.85 9.55
C LEU A 527 1.78 18.66 9.77
N PRO A 528 1.50 17.75 10.72
CA PRO A 528 2.27 16.52 10.91
C PRO A 528 2.32 15.67 9.65
N VAL A 529 3.49 15.09 9.33
CA VAL A 529 3.66 14.12 8.24
C VAL A 529 3.48 12.71 8.75
N HIS A 530 2.74 11.91 8.00
CA HIS A 530 2.35 10.55 8.37
C HIS A 530 2.95 9.48 7.44
N SER A 531 3.04 8.25 7.93
CA SER A 531 2.99 7.09 7.04
C SER A 531 1.55 6.89 6.55
N PHE A 532 1.35 6.15 5.47
CA PHE A 532 0.00 5.86 4.99
C PHE A 532 -0.88 5.21 6.09
N ARG A 533 -0.31 4.27 6.82
CA ARG A 533 -1.02 3.57 7.91
C ARG A 533 -1.36 4.49 9.07
N THR A 534 -0.43 5.34 9.51
CA THR A 534 -0.71 6.28 10.60
C THR A 534 -1.72 7.36 10.20
N LEU A 535 -1.76 7.78 8.93
CA LEU A 535 -2.78 8.70 8.45
C LEU A 535 -4.17 8.04 8.45
N LEU A 536 -4.30 6.80 7.95
CA LEU A 536 -5.55 6.06 8.04
C LEU A 536 -6.04 5.88 9.48
N THR A 537 -5.12 5.58 10.41
CA THR A 537 -5.46 5.47 11.85
C THR A 537 -5.95 6.82 12.37
N HIS A 538 -5.26 7.91 12.07
CA HIS A 538 -5.64 9.26 12.48
C HIS A 538 -7.01 9.68 11.90
N MET A 539 -7.29 9.32 10.64
CA MET A 539 -8.63 9.52 10.06
C MET A 539 -9.72 8.77 10.83
N GLY A 540 -9.40 7.60 11.40
CA GLY A 540 -10.34 6.80 12.20
C GLY A 540 -10.79 7.48 13.50
N ASP A 541 -10.03 8.45 14.03
CA ASP A 541 -10.40 9.22 15.23
C ASP A 541 -11.60 10.15 14.99
N ARG A 542 -11.93 10.44 13.74
CA ARG A 542 -13.19 11.10 13.38
C ARG A 542 -14.31 10.09 13.45
N THR A 543 -15.13 10.19 14.51
CA THR A 543 -16.20 9.25 14.82
C THR A 543 -17.57 9.74 14.35
N ARG A 544 -18.48 8.79 14.12
CA ARG A 544 -19.91 9.05 14.00
C ARG A 544 -20.62 8.46 15.21
N ALA A 545 -21.29 9.32 15.97
CA ALA A 545 -22.04 8.95 17.15
C ALA A 545 -23.53 8.86 16.82
N THR A 546 -24.21 7.83 17.31
CA THR A 546 -25.66 7.75 17.38
C THR A 546 -26.10 8.26 18.75
N CYS A 547 -26.85 9.37 18.74
CA CYS A 547 -27.31 10.06 19.92
C CYS A 547 -28.82 9.85 20.08
N GLN A 548 -29.29 9.57 21.31
CA GLN A 548 -30.70 9.49 21.66
C GLN A 548 -31.14 10.78 22.33
N VAL A 549 -32.26 11.37 21.88
CA VAL A 549 -32.85 12.54 22.51
C VAL A 549 -33.63 12.11 23.75
N MET A 550 -33.19 12.55 24.93
CA MET A 550 -33.76 12.10 26.21
C MET A 550 -35.14 12.71 26.48
N SER A 551 -35.45 13.90 25.93
CA SER A 551 -36.72 14.62 26.11
C SER A 551 -37.75 14.28 25.05
N ALA A 552 -37.43 13.45 24.05
CA ALA A 552 -38.34 13.03 22.98
C ALA A 552 -38.96 11.64 23.28
N PRO A 553 -40.05 11.23 22.55
CA PRO A 553 -40.58 9.89 22.65
C PRO A 553 -39.46 8.81 22.56
N SER A 554 -39.58 7.76 23.35
CA SER A 554 -38.56 6.71 23.42
C SER A 554 -38.21 6.19 22.03
N GLY A 555 -36.93 6.26 21.66
CA GLY A 555 -36.42 5.79 20.37
C GLY A 555 -36.04 6.87 19.35
N THR A 556 -36.25 8.15 19.63
CA THR A 556 -35.80 9.23 18.74
C THR A 556 -34.26 9.32 18.79
N THR A 557 -33.62 8.98 17.68
CA THR A 557 -32.16 9.04 17.52
C THR A 557 -31.76 9.95 16.36
N PHE A 558 -30.56 10.52 16.43
CA PHE A 558 -29.91 11.24 15.34
C PHE A 558 -28.44 10.90 15.27
N GLU A 559 -27.83 11.08 14.11
CA GLU A 559 -26.39 10.88 13.93
C GLU A 559 -25.64 12.22 14.03
N ARG A 560 -24.48 12.17 14.69
CA ARG A 560 -23.54 13.30 14.78
C ARG A 560 -22.15 12.83 14.39
N VAL A 561 -21.58 13.45 13.37
CA VAL A 561 -20.19 13.23 12.96
C VAL A 561 -19.33 14.28 13.66
N ARG A 562 -18.21 13.84 14.25
CA ARG A 562 -17.22 14.73 14.87
C ARG A 562 -16.61 15.64 13.80
N GLU A 563 -16.46 16.93 14.10
CA GLU A 563 -15.75 17.87 13.24
C GLU A 563 -14.31 17.37 12.99
N PRO A 564 -13.79 17.49 11.76
CA PRO A 564 -12.45 17.09 11.43
C PRO A 564 -11.42 18.01 12.11
N ASP A 565 -10.31 17.46 12.53
CA ASP A 565 -9.13 18.27 12.87
C ASP A 565 -8.40 18.75 11.59
N PRO A 566 -7.41 19.65 11.70
CA PRO A 566 -6.74 20.22 10.52
C PRO A 566 -6.09 19.20 9.57
N VAL A 567 -5.60 18.06 10.10
CA VAL A 567 -5.02 16.99 9.26
C VAL A 567 -6.12 16.23 8.54
N GLN A 568 -7.21 15.92 9.26
CA GLN A 568 -8.37 15.22 8.70
C GLN A 568 -9.08 16.08 7.66
N GLU A 569 -9.22 17.39 7.92
CA GLU A 569 -9.79 18.36 6.97
C GLU A 569 -8.98 18.42 5.68
N GLU A 570 -7.67 18.58 5.79
CA GLU A 570 -6.78 18.60 4.62
C GLU A 570 -6.79 17.26 3.88
N ALA A 571 -6.80 16.13 4.60
CA ALA A 571 -6.88 14.82 3.98
C ALA A 571 -8.18 14.63 3.18
N LEU A 572 -9.33 15.07 3.69
CA LEU A 572 -10.61 15.02 2.97
C LEU A 572 -10.61 15.97 1.77
N ARG A 573 -10.14 17.21 1.94
CA ARG A 573 -10.02 18.19 0.86
C ARG A 573 -9.21 17.66 -0.32
N LEU A 574 -8.09 16.97 -0.05
CA LEU A 574 -7.26 16.37 -1.09
C LEU A 574 -7.94 15.20 -1.84
N LEU A 575 -8.97 14.61 -1.27
CA LEU A 575 -9.77 13.59 -1.95
C LEU A 575 -10.86 14.17 -2.85
N GLU A 576 -11.28 15.41 -2.64
CA GLU A 576 -12.29 16.09 -3.45
C GLU A 576 -11.70 16.78 -4.70
N MET A 577 -10.41 17.10 -4.67
CA MET A 577 -9.65 17.67 -5.80
C MET A 577 -9.40 16.63 -6.90
#